data_6b9cda504f4caafd6654dca3f4567f62
#
_entry.id   6b9cda504f4caafd6654dca3f4567f62
#
_cell.length_a   1.000
_cell.length_b   1.000
_cell.length_c   1.000
_cell.angle_alpha   90.00
_cell.angle_beta   90.00
_cell.angle_gamma   90.00
#
_symmetry.space_group_name_H-M   'P 1'
#
loop_
_entity.id
_entity.type
_entity.pdbx_description
1 polymer ?
#
loop_
_entity_poly.entity_id
_entity_poly.type
_entity_poly.pdbx_seq_one_letter_code
_entity_poly.pdbx_strand_id
1 'polypeptide(L)'
;MNKGKITVSDIVSAEKILGIEYSKQEREQMMNDLEDQIISAKTRRKSKFDNNVPTASKFDPRLPGFEMSNLTGLKISEKTYKCPSSDEDIAFASVAAQGHWIKTKQITSRRLTEIYLDRINKFQGQLNCYANVTVELALAEADAMDLLTEDYISLGPLHGIPYGLKDLFDTKDIETAWGAEPYKNRLPLKDAEIVKRLRAAGAVLLGKTAVGALAYNDIWYGGRTKNPWNLNEGSSGSSAGSASATAGGLCSFAIGTETLGSITSPSERCGTTGLRPTFGRVSRSGCMALCWSLDKIGPICRSVEDTGLILSIINGYDENDRFSIKAPFNFNSAKATDDLKVGYIPDAFGADATELDKDILRIVSNLGLDLQAVALDNLPYSSLINILHAEAAASFEDLTLSNEDDNLTWQDNEAWPNSFRKARFLSAVDHVQLDRLRYLVMKAMDDLFNDIDILIGPFDVGPMLVASNFSGHPCLHLRVGFESLPTRTRIKSEKIDPKKKFKVPRGLSIWGALFEEEKILNFGLALEAQLNIADQRPTFAR
;
A
#
# COMPACT_ATOMS: atom_id res chain seq x y z
N MET A 1 -36.60 -12.74 -16.76
CA MET A 1 -36.76 -11.28 -16.67
C MET A 1 -37.46 -10.79 -17.93
N ASN A 2 -38.57 -10.07 -17.77
CA ASN A 2 -39.37 -9.56 -18.88
C ASN A 2 -38.53 -8.69 -19.83
N LYS A 3 -38.50 -9.06 -21.11
CA LYS A 3 -37.92 -8.27 -22.20
C LYS A 3 -38.92 -7.17 -22.63
N GLY A 4 -39.27 -6.27 -21.68
CA GLY A 4 -40.08 -5.11 -22.03
C GLY A 4 -39.21 -4.08 -22.79
N LYS A 5 -39.79 -3.44 -23.83
CA LYS A 5 -39.21 -2.25 -24.46
C LYS A 5 -38.97 -1.19 -23.38
N ILE A 6 -37.86 -0.45 -23.52
CA ILE A 6 -37.58 0.71 -22.65
C ILE A 6 -38.71 1.72 -22.80
N THR A 7 -39.13 2.29 -21.69
CA THR A 7 -40.20 3.30 -21.63
C THR A 7 -39.61 4.64 -21.15
N VAL A 8 -40.32 5.73 -21.41
CA VAL A 8 -40.00 7.07 -20.88
C VAL A 8 -39.86 7.05 -19.34
N SER A 9 -40.69 6.25 -18.66
CA SER A 9 -40.60 6.10 -17.20
C SER A 9 -39.30 5.47 -16.72
N ASP A 10 -38.72 4.54 -17.49
CA ASP A 10 -37.41 3.96 -17.18
C ASP A 10 -36.31 5.00 -17.31
N ILE A 11 -36.37 5.88 -18.32
CA ILE A 11 -35.43 6.99 -18.49
C ILE A 11 -35.53 7.96 -17.32
N VAL A 12 -36.73 8.39 -16.93
CA VAL A 12 -36.97 9.25 -15.76
C VAL A 12 -36.40 8.63 -14.47
N SER A 13 -36.51 7.32 -14.32
CA SER A 13 -35.95 6.62 -13.16
C SER A 13 -34.41 6.61 -13.19
N ALA A 14 -33.80 6.43 -14.35
CA ALA A 14 -32.35 6.50 -14.55
C ALA A 14 -31.80 7.92 -14.31
N GLU A 15 -32.49 8.94 -14.78
CA GLU A 15 -32.13 10.36 -14.55
C GLU A 15 -32.01 10.68 -13.06
N LYS A 16 -32.94 10.19 -12.21
CA LYS A 16 -32.89 10.38 -10.76
C LYS A 16 -31.63 9.79 -10.14
N ILE A 17 -31.18 8.64 -10.64
CA ILE A 17 -29.97 7.97 -10.16
C ILE A 17 -28.73 8.76 -10.61
N LEU A 18 -28.74 9.30 -11.82
CA LEU A 18 -27.62 10.04 -12.42
C LEU A 18 -27.59 11.53 -12.02
N GLY A 19 -28.66 12.05 -11.38
CA GLY A 19 -28.75 13.46 -10.97
C GLY A 19 -28.83 14.44 -12.14
N ILE A 20 -29.46 14.02 -13.25
CA ILE A 20 -29.68 14.80 -14.48
C ILE A 20 -31.16 14.84 -14.82
N GLU A 21 -31.55 15.76 -15.71
CA GLU A 21 -32.96 15.90 -16.13
C GLU A 21 -32.99 16.28 -17.62
N TYR A 22 -33.91 15.64 -18.38
CA TYR A 22 -34.20 15.91 -19.78
C TYR A 22 -35.65 16.32 -19.99
N SER A 23 -35.94 17.03 -21.04
CA SER A 23 -37.30 17.34 -21.47
C SER A 23 -38.04 16.08 -21.97
N LYS A 24 -39.37 16.15 -22.06
CA LYS A 24 -40.18 15.06 -22.60
C LYS A 24 -39.76 14.70 -24.04
N GLN A 25 -39.49 15.69 -24.85
CA GLN A 25 -39.08 15.49 -26.24
C GLN A 25 -37.73 14.78 -26.35
N GLU A 26 -36.75 15.16 -25.53
CA GLU A 26 -35.43 14.54 -25.51
C GLU A 26 -35.51 13.09 -25.07
N ARG A 27 -36.34 12.77 -24.06
CA ARG A 27 -36.58 11.37 -23.61
C ARG A 27 -37.18 10.52 -24.72
N GLU A 28 -38.15 11.06 -25.49
CA GLU A 28 -38.76 10.38 -26.64
C GLU A 28 -37.73 10.15 -27.78
N GLN A 29 -36.82 11.06 -28.01
CA GLN A 29 -35.70 10.89 -28.97
C GLN A 29 -34.72 9.81 -28.56
N MET A 30 -34.29 9.81 -27.27
CA MET A 30 -33.34 8.83 -26.76
C MET A 30 -33.85 7.39 -26.81
N MET A 31 -35.15 7.16 -26.64
CA MET A 31 -35.74 5.81 -26.63
C MET A 31 -35.39 4.98 -27.86
N ASN A 32 -35.21 5.61 -29.02
CA ASN A 32 -34.94 4.90 -30.28
C ASN A 32 -33.55 4.24 -30.30
N ASP A 33 -32.57 4.80 -29.58
CA ASP A 33 -31.16 4.40 -29.67
C ASP A 33 -30.67 3.66 -28.41
N LEU A 34 -31.39 3.76 -27.28
CA LEU A 34 -31.00 3.12 -26.01
C LEU A 34 -31.01 1.59 -26.09
N GLU A 35 -31.88 0.97 -26.87
CA GLU A 35 -31.90 -0.49 -27.05
C GLU A 35 -30.60 -0.98 -27.68
N ASP A 36 -30.08 -0.30 -28.68
CA ASP A 36 -28.81 -0.64 -29.35
C ASP A 36 -27.63 -0.49 -28.40
N GLN A 37 -27.62 0.57 -27.58
CA GLN A 37 -26.61 0.76 -26.54
C GLN A 37 -26.63 -0.39 -25.51
N ILE A 38 -27.81 -0.84 -25.07
CA ILE A 38 -27.95 -1.97 -24.16
C ILE A 38 -27.48 -3.28 -24.81
N ILE A 39 -27.85 -3.51 -26.09
CA ILE A 39 -27.40 -4.69 -26.85
C ILE A 39 -25.87 -4.69 -26.96
N SER A 40 -25.27 -3.55 -27.30
CA SER A 40 -23.82 -3.39 -27.35
C SER A 40 -23.15 -3.71 -26.00
N ALA A 41 -23.67 -3.15 -24.90
CA ALA A 41 -23.16 -3.43 -23.56
C ALA A 41 -23.28 -4.92 -23.17
N LYS A 42 -24.42 -5.56 -23.49
CA LYS A 42 -24.62 -7.00 -23.26
C LYS A 42 -23.69 -7.85 -24.12
N THR A 43 -23.41 -7.43 -25.35
CA THR A 43 -22.49 -8.13 -26.26
C THR A 43 -21.05 -8.04 -25.73
N ARG A 44 -20.61 -6.86 -25.31
CA ARG A 44 -19.29 -6.69 -24.69
C ARG A 44 -19.12 -7.56 -23.44
N ARG A 45 -20.14 -7.66 -22.57
CA ARG A 45 -20.09 -8.50 -21.34
C ARG A 45 -19.97 -9.99 -21.59
N LYS A 46 -20.14 -10.48 -22.81
CA LYS A 46 -19.85 -11.88 -23.19
C LYS A 46 -18.33 -12.12 -23.28
N SER A 47 -17.54 -11.07 -23.53
CA SER A 47 -16.09 -11.14 -23.52
C SER A 47 -15.62 -11.02 -22.08
N LYS A 48 -15.01 -12.09 -21.56
CA LYS A 48 -14.38 -12.11 -20.23
C LYS A 48 -12.93 -11.71 -20.38
N PHE A 49 -12.44 -10.94 -19.42
CA PHE A 49 -11.05 -10.52 -19.37
C PHE A 49 -10.44 -10.98 -18.04
N ASP A 50 -9.28 -11.60 -18.11
CA ASP A 50 -8.51 -11.90 -16.90
C ASP A 50 -8.13 -10.59 -16.20
N ASN A 51 -8.02 -10.63 -14.86
CA ASN A 51 -7.70 -9.45 -14.04
C ASN A 51 -6.38 -8.75 -14.43
N ASN A 52 -5.44 -9.47 -15.04
CA ASN A 52 -4.15 -8.96 -15.52
C ASN A 52 -4.22 -8.22 -16.87
N VAL A 53 -5.36 -8.23 -17.58
CA VAL A 53 -5.52 -7.50 -18.84
C VAL A 53 -5.65 -6.00 -18.56
N PRO A 54 -4.68 -5.16 -18.95
CA PRO A 54 -4.69 -3.74 -18.62
C PRO A 54 -5.63 -2.95 -19.53
N THR A 55 -5.98 -1.74 -19.10
CA THR A 55 -6.67 -0.77 -19.94
C THR A 55 -5.78 -0.27 -21.09
N ALA A 56 -6.39 0.06 -22.25
CA ALA A 56 -5.65 0.68 -23.37
C ALA A 56 -5.23 2.12 -23.03
N SER A 57 -6.03 2.88 -22.27
CA SER A 57 -5.62 4.17 -21.71
C SER A 57 -4.57 3.95 -20.63
N LYS A 58 -3.54 4.80 -20.61
CA LYS A 58 -2.45 4.73 -19.64
C LYS A 58 -2.45 6.00 -18.79
N PHE A 59 -2.50 5.84 -17.46
CA PHE A 59 -2.15 6.93 -16.57
C PHE A 59 -0.62 7.08 -16.53
N ASP A 60 -0.14 8.31 -16.70
CA ASP A 60 1.25 8.69 -16.50
C ASP A 60 1.25 9.88 -15.51
N PRO A 61 1.93 9.79 -14.36
CA PRO A 61 1.90 10.84 -13.34
C PRO A 61 2.68 12.11 -13.78
N ARG A 62 3.51 12.01 -14.82
CA ARG A 62 4.37 13.09 -15.28
C ARG A 62 3.60 14.06 -16.15
N LEU A 63 3.71 15.34 -15.87
CA LEU A 63 3.21 16.40 -16.74
C LEU A 63 4.14 16.63 -17.95
N PRO A 64 3.68 17.27 -19.02
CA PRO A 64 4.54 17.65 -20.13
C PRO A 64 5.73 18.52 -19.65
N GLY A 65 6.93 18.15 -20.07
CA GLY A 65 8.16 18.86 -19.65
C GLY A 65 8.79 18.33 -18.36
N PHE A 66 8.22 17.28 -17.73
CA PHE A 66 8.79 16.67 -16.53
C PHE A 66 10.20 16.14 -16.80
N GLU A 67 11.16 16.59 -15.98
CA GLU A 67 12.54 16.14 -16.02
C GLU A 67 12.82 15.19 -14.83
N MET A 68 13.50 14.09 -15.10
CA MET A 68 13.85 13.09 -14.10
C MET A 68 15.35 13.10 -13.83
N SER A 69 15.72 13.01 -12.55
CA SER A 69 17.12 12.80 -12.17
C SER A 69 17.69 11.53 -12.82
N ASN A 70 18.91 11.58 -13.31
CA ASN A 70 19.63 10.43 -13.86
C ASN A 70 20.54 9.73 -12.84
N LEU A 71 20.52 10.16 -11.58
CA LEU A 71 21.36 9.59 -10.52
C LEU A 71 20.89 8.17 -10.18
N THR A 72 21.86 7.27 -10.06
CA THR A 72 21.65 5.88 -9.63
C THR A 72 22.67 5.51 -8.58
N GLY A 73 22.24 4.80 -7.57
CA GLY A 73 23.15 4.26 -6.55
C GLY A 73 22.42 3.87 -5.27
N LEU A 74 23.07 3.00 -4.52
CA LEU A 74 22.66 2.64 -3.17
C LEU A 74 23.85 2.78 -2.24
N LYS A 75 23.74 3.67 -1.25
CA LYS A 75 24.67 3.77 -0.15
C LYS A 75 23.90 3.76 1.15
N ILE A 76 23.99 2.64 1.88
CA ILE A 76 23.43 2.49 3.23
C ILE A 76 24.50 2.73 4.29
N SER A 77 24.10 2.86 5.54
CA SER A 77 25.02 3.08 6.67
C SER A 77 26.00 1.90 6.83
N GLU A 78 27.28 2.21 6.92
CA GLU A 78 28.36 1.23 7.15
C GLU A 78 28.55 0.96 8.65
N LYS A 79 27.46 0.57 9.34
CA LYS A 79 27.52 0.23 10.76
C LYS A 79 27.94 -1.22 10.97
N THR A 80 28.80 -1.46 11.95
CA THR A 80 29.09 -2.81 12.42
C THR A 80 28.06 -3.20 13.46
N TYR A 81 27.38 -4.30 13.23
CA TYR A 81 26.34 -4.82 14.12
C TYR A 81 26.84 -6.10 14.78
N LYS A 82 26.70 -6.17 16.12
CA LYS A 82 26.89 -7.42 16.87
C LYS A 82 25.57 -8.16 16.96
N CYS A 83 25.56 -9.44 16.61
CA CYS A 83 24.36 -10.26 16.71
C CYS A 83 23.99 -10.46 18.20
N PRO A 84 22.74 -10.13 18.60
CA PRO A 84 22.27 -10.38 19.95
C PRO A 84 22.14 -11.88 20.24
N SER A 85 22.08 -12.25 21.51
CA SER A 85 21.82 -13.64 21.92
C SER A 85 20.33 -13.99 22.00
N SER A 86 19.47 -12.99 22.06
CA SER A 86 18.01 -13.15 22.17
C SER A 86 17.36 -13.26 20.80
N ASP A 87 16.60 -14.32 20.57
CA ASP A 87 15.81 -14.50 19.32
C ASP A 87 14.82 -13.35 19.10
N GLU A 88 14.28 -12.79 20.18
CA GLU A 88 13.41 -11.62 20.09
C GLU A 88 14.17 -10.40 19.55
N ASP A 89 15.37 -10.12 20.07
CA ASP A 89 16.17 -8.99 19.60
C ASP A 89 16.64 -9.19 18.16
N ILE A 90 16.95 -10.42 17.77
CA ILE A 90 17.26 -10.78 16.37
C ILE A 90 16.06 -10.50 15.47
N ALA A 91 14.86 -10.93 15.88
CA ALA A 91 13.65 -10.79 15.07
C ALA A 91 13.20 -9.32 14.89
N PHE A 92 13.51 -8.44 15.84
CA PHE A 92 13.16 -7.02 15.75
C PHE A 92 14.28 -6.14 15.17
N ALA A 93 15.44 -6.69 14.87
CA ALA A 93 16.53 -5.94 14.26
C ALA A 93 16.20 -5.46 12.83
N SER A 94 16.92 -4.44 12.37
CA SER A 94 16.79 -3.94 10.99
C SER A 94 17.29 -4.97 9.97
N VAL A 95 16.80 -4.89 8.74
CA VAL A 95 17.28 -5.70 7.60
C VAL A 95 18.78 -5.51 7.39
N ALA A 96 19.25 -4.25 7.49
CA ALA A 96 20.68 -3.93 7.39
C ALA A 96 21.53 -4.67 8.43
N ALA A 97 21.06 -4.75 9.71
CA ALA A 97 21.77 -5.49 10.75
C ALA A 97 21.77 -7.00 10.47
N GLN A 98 20.63 -7.57 10.11
CA GLN A 98 20.50 -8.98 9.81
C GLN A 98 21.37 -9.40 8.60
N GLY A 99 21.39 -8.58 7.53
CA GLY A 99 22.26 -8.81 6.38
C GLY A 99 23.75 -8.72 6.73
N HIS A 100 24.14 -7.79 7.63
CA HIS A 100 25.49 -7.73 8.15
C HIS A 100 25.87 -9.00 8.92
N TRP A 101 24.99 -9.52 9.79
CA TRP A 101 25.25 -10.74 10.57
C TRP A 101 25.41 -11.98 9.68
N ILE A 102 24.56 -12.15 8.65
CA ILE A 102 24.69 -13.25 7.67
C ILE A 102 26.03 -13.12 6.94
N LYS A 103 26.34 -11.96 6.38
CA LYS A 103 27.59 -11.68 5.66
C LYS A 103 28.83 -11.96 6.49
N THR A 104 28.78 -11.64 7.79
CA THR A 104 29.91 -11.86 8.72
C THR A 104 29.85 -13.19 9.47
N LYS A 105 28.93 -14.09 9.05
CA LYS A 105 28.75 -15.44 9.61
C LYS A 105 28.48 -15.44 11.15
N GLN A 106 27.87 -14.37 11.67
CA GLN A 106 27.41 -14.31 13.07
C GLN A 106 26.09 -15.08 13.27
N ILE A 107 25.28 -15.20 12.23
CA ILE A 107 24.07 -16.02 12.16
C ILE A 107 23.95 -16.60 10.74
N THR A 108 23.35 -17.79 10.60
CA THR A 108 22.99 -18.36 9.30
C THR A 108 21.64 -17.87 8.85
N SER A 109 21.38 -17.86 7.52
CA SER A 109 20.07 -17.60 6.96
C SER A 109 19.04 -18.62 7.48
N ARG A 110 19.44 -19.89 7.61
CA ARG A 110 18.64 -20.97 8.20
C ARG A 110 18.19 -20.62 9.61
N ARG A 111 19.13 -20.23 10.49
CA ARG A 111 18.79 -19.88 11.88
C ARG A 111 17.86 -18.66 11.95
N LEU A 112 18.11 -17.63 11.15
CA LEU A 112 17.26 -16.44 11.10
C LEU A 112 15.84 -16.80 10.62
N THR A 113 15.72 -17.69 9.63
CA THR A 113 14.44 -18.16 9.11
C THR A 113 13.69 -18.98 10.18
N GLU A 114 14.37 -19.86 10.88
CA GLU A 114 13.78 -20.65 11.98
C GLU A 114 13.22 -19.74 13.10
N ILE A 115 13.95 -18.69 13.49
CA ILE A 115 13.46 -17.71 14.48
C ILE A 115 12.12 -17.11 14.05
N TYR A 116 11.98 -16.73 12.79
CA TYR A 116 10.72 -16.17 12.30
C TYR A 116 9.61 -17.21 12.18
N LEU A 117 9.90 -18.43 11.72
CA LEU A 117 8.92 -19.51 11.65
C LEU A 117 8.40 -19.89 13.05
N ASP A 118 9.26 -19.96 14.06
CA ASP A 118 8.87 -20.21 15.44
C ASP A 118 7.97 -19.08 15.99
N ARG A 119 8.30 -17.82 15.67
CA ARG A 119 7.47 -16.67 16.03
C ARG A 119 6.13 -16.66 15.32
N ILE A 120 6.10 -17.02 14.03
CA ILE A 120 4.84 -17.18 13.30
C ILE A 120 3.99 -18.26 13.95
N ASN A 121 4.54 -19.43 14.23
CA ASN A 121 3.83 -20.52 14.90
C ASN A 121 3.25 -20.09 16.26
N LYS A 122 4.01 -19.31 17.05
CA LYS A 122 3.61 -18.83 18.37
C LYS A 122 2.50 -17.77 18.32
N PHE A 123 2.52 -16.86 17.34
CA PHE A 123 1.72 -15.63 17.39
C PHE A 123 0.66 -15.50 16.27
N GLN A 124 0.72 -16.35 15.22
CA GLN A 124 -0.24 -16.31 14.12
C GLN A 124 -1.70 -16.42 14.61
N GLY A 125 -1.96 -17.30 15.61
CA GLY A 125 -3.31 -17.46 16.16
C GLY A 125 -3.88 -16.20 16.82
N GLN A 126 -3.01 -15.28 17.28
CA GLN A 126 -3.42 -14.01 17.89
C GLN A 126 -3.54 -12.89 16.86
N LEU A 127 -2.63 -12.85 15.88
CA LEU A 127 -2.53 -11.76 14.91
C LEU A 127 -3.32 -12.02 13.62
N ASN A 128 -3.47 -13.28 13.24
CA ASN A 128 -4.11 -13.69 11.99
C ASN A 128 -3.55 -12.95 10.76
N CYS A 129 -2.20 -12.87 10.69
CA CYS A 129 -1.50 -12.03 9.73
C CYS A 129 -0.89 -12.77 8.53
N TYR A 130 -0.92 -14.10 8.52
CA TYR A 130 -0.53 -14.93 7.37
C TYR A 130 -1.72 -15.70 6.82
N ALA A 131 -1.89 -15.68 5.51
CA ALA A 131 -2.86 -16.50 4.81
C ALA A 131 -2.29 -17.90 4.54
N ASN A 132 -0.99 -17.98 4.25
CA ASN A 132 -0.25 -19.22 4.00
C ASN A 132 1.20 -19.04 4.45
N VAL A 133 1.78 -20.06 5.11
CA VAL A 133 3.18 -20.09 5.55
C VAL A 133 3.92 -21.18 4.78
N THR A 134 5.02 -20.84 4.13
CA THR A 134 5.77 -21.72 3.20
C THR A 134 7.01 -22.31 3.88
N VAL A 135 6.81 -23.12 4.93
CA VAL A 135 7.88 -23.63 5.81
C VAL A 135 8.99 -24.32 5.04
N GLU A 136 8.64 -25.34 4.24
CA GLU A 136 9.63 -26.14 3.51
C GLU A 136 10.39 -25.30 2.48
N LEU A 137 9.68 -24.42 1.77
CA LEU A 137 10.31 -23.52 0.80
C LEU A 137 11.26 -22.54 1.50
N ALA A 138 10.82 -21.92 2.59
CA ALA A 138 11.63 -20.95 3.33
C ALA A 138 12.94 -21.58 3.85
N LEU A 139 12.85 -22.79 4.39
CA LEU A 139 14.02 -23.50 4.89
C LEU A 139 14.97 -23.92 3.74
N ALA A 140 14.42 -24.37 2.60
CA ALA A 140 15.22 -24.73 1.45
C ALA A 140 15.92 -23.51 0.79
N GLU A 141 15.20 -22.37 0.68
CA GLU A 141 15.79 -21.11 0.20
C GLU A 141 16.88 -20.61 1.16
N ALA A 142 16.68 -20.70 2.48
CA ALA A 142 17.66 -20.32 3.49
C ALA A 142 18.93 -21.20 3.43
N ASP A 143 18.76 -22.52 3.32
CA ASP A 143 19.89 -23.46 3.18
C ASP A 143 20.71 -23.16 1.91
N ALA A 144 20.05 -22.82 0.81
CA ALA A 144 20.74 -22.44 -0.43
C ALA A 144 21.57 -21.14 -0.25
N MET A 145 21.05 -20.17 0.53
CA MET A 145 21.80 -18.95 0.83
C MET A 145 22.99 -19.22 1.76
N ASP A 146 22.84 -20.11 2.72
CA ASP A 146 23.95 -20.47 3.61
C ASP A 146 25.10 -21.15 2.84
N LEU A 147 24.79 -22.04 1.88
CA LEU A 147 25.80 -22.64 1.01
C LEU A 147 26.57 -21.59 0.20
N LEU A 148 25.87 -20.59 -0.37
CA LEU A 148 26.53 -19.47 -1.06
C LEU A 148 27.40 -18.65 -0.12
N THR A 149 26.94 -18.44 1.12
CA THR A 149 27.73 -17.70 2.15
C THR A 149 28.99 -18.48 2.55
N GLU A 150 28.94 -19.80 2.61
CA GLU A 150 30.11 -20.65 2.86
C GLU A 150 31.18 -20.45 1.77
N ASP A 151 30.74 -20.34 0.52
CA ASP A 151 31.60 -20.09 -0.65
C ASP A 151 31.99 -18.60 -0.81
N TYR A 152 31.66 -17.73 0.18
CA TYR A 152 31.89 -16.28 0.12
C TYR A 152 31.18 -15.55 -1.02
N ILE A 153 30.05 -16.11 -1.49
CA ILE A 153 29.19 -15.51 -2.51
C ILE A 153 28.03 -14.80 -1.81
N SER A 154 27.79 -13.55 -2.19
CA SER A 154 26.64 -12.78 -1.73
C SER A 154 25.84 -12.23 -2.91
N LEU A 155 24.52 -12.38 -2.89
CA LEU A 155 23.60 -11.83 -3.88
C LEU A 155 23.19 -10.36 -3.59
N GLY A 156 23.77 -9.76 -2.56
CA GLY A 156 23.49 -8.39 -2.17
C GLY A 156 22.89 -8.25 -0.77
N PRO A 157 22.30 -7.11 -0.45
CA PRO A 157 21.90 -6.78 0.93
C PRO A 157 20.69 -7.60 1.44
N LEU A 158 19.93 -8.24 0.57
CA LEU A 158 18.81 -9.14 0.95
C LEU A 158 19.19 -10.61 0.93
N HIS A 159 20.47 -10.94 0.76
CA HIS A 159 20.94 -12.33 0.75
C HIS A 159 20.60 -13.03 2.09
N GLY A 160 19.75 -14.05 2.01
CA GLY A 160 19.31 -14.85 3.16
C GLY A 160 18.33 -14.17 4.10
N ILE A 161 17.71 -13.04 3.70
CA ILE A 161 16.78 -12.27 4.55
C ILE A 161 15.34 -12.75 4.40
N PRO A 162 14.67 -13.19 5.50
CA PRO A 162 13.30 -13.69 5.46
C PRO A 162 12.26 -12.56 5.35
N TYR A 163 11.30 -12.70 4.42
CA TYR A 163 10.26 -11.69 4.18
C TYR A 163 8.85 -12.26 4.09
N GLY A 164 7.86 -11.38 4.33
CA GLY A 164 6.44 -11.64 4.11
C GLY A 164 5.95 -11.00 2.80
N LEU A 165 5.11 -11.70 2.05
CA LEU A 165 4.59 -11.24 0.76
C LEU A 165 3.07 -11.11 0.80
N LYS A 166 2.52 -9.92 0.59
CA LYS A 166 1.06 -9.72 0.56
C LYS A 166 0.38 -10.69 -0.43
N ASP A 167 -0.73 -11.26 -0.02
CA ASP A 167 -1.45 -12.29 -0.76
C ASP A 167 -2.19 -11.79 -2.03
N LEU A 168 -1.60 -10.80 -2.71
CA LEU A 168 -2.00 -10.32 -4.03
C LEU A 168 -1.00 -10.68 -5.14
N PHE A 169 0.21 -11.10 -4.76
CA PHE A 169 1.27 -11.38 -5.70
C PHE A 169 1.28 -12.85 -6.09
N ASP A 170 1.13 -13.13 -7.36
CA ASP A 170 1.23 -14.48 -7.91
C ASP A 170 2.59 -15.07 -7.55
N THR A 171 2.53 -16.22 -6.90
CA THR A 171 3.71 -17.02 -6.55
C THR A 171 3.48 -18.41 -7.08
N LYS A 172 4.35 -18.86 -7.98
CA LYS A 172 4.17 -20.12 -8.67
C LYS A 172 4.00 -21.28 -7.67
N ASP A 173 2.96 -22.09 -7.90
CA ASP A 173 2.61 -23.27 -7.12
C ASP A 173 2.29 -22.99 -5.63
N ILE A 174 2.07 -21.73 -5.24
CA ILE A 174 1.67 -21.31 -3.90
C ILE A 174 0.30 -20.63 -3.97
N GLU A 175 -0.64 -21.07 -3.14
CA GLU A 175 -1.95 -20.46 -3.04
C GLU A 175 -1.85 -18.94 -2.89
N THR A 176 -2.57 -18.22 -3.75
CA THR A 176 -2.65 -16.77 -3.79
C THR A 176 -4.11 -16.36 -3.96
N ALA A 177 -4.77 -16.15 -2.84
CA ALA A 177 -6.23 -16.10 -2.72
C ALA A 177 -6.84 -14.70 -2.75
N TRP A 178 -6.01 -13.64 -2.82
CA TRP A 178 -6.46 -12.25 -2.79
C TRP A 178 -7.33 -11.89 -1.57
N GLY A 179 -7.20 -12.67 -0.49
CA GLY A 179 -8.00 -12.54 0.73
C GLY A 179 -9.48 -12.89 0.58
N ALA A 180 -9.92 -13.42 -0.56
CA ALA A 180 -11.32 -13.58 -0.94
C ALA A 180 -11.69 -15.05 -1.17
N GLU A 181 -12.84 -15.48 -0.64
CA GLU A 181 -13.34 -16.85 -0.68
C GLU A 181 -13.41 -17.45 -2.10
N PRO A 182 -13.88 -16.73 -3.13
CA PRO A 182 -13.95 -17.25 -4.49
C PRO A 182 -12.58 -17.64 -5.09
N TYR A 183 -11.50 -17.08 -4.54
CA TYR A 183 -10.13 -17.31 -5.03
C TYR A 183 -9.27 -18.15 -4.08
N LYS A 184 -9.83 -18.70 -3.01
CA LYS A 184 -9.09 -19.37 -1.93
C LYS A 184 -8.14 -20.47 -2.38
N ASN A 185 -8.50 -21.22 -3.41
CA ASN A 185 -7.69 -22.34 -3.93
C ASN A 185 -6.95 -21.96 -5.23
N ARG A 186 -6.76 -20.68 -5.50
CA ARG A 186 -6.10 -20.23 -6.72
C ARG A 186 -4.60 -20.48 -6.65
N LEU A 187 -4.07 -21.27 -7.59
CA LEU A 187 -2.65 -21.59 -7.73
C LEU A 187 -2.10 -20.90 -8.99
N PRO A 188 -1.27 -19.87 -8.85
CA PRO A 188 -0.61 -19.23 -9.98
C PRO A 188 0.40 -20.16 -10.68
N LEU A 189 0.46 -20.05 -12.01
CA LEU A 189 1.42 -20.82 -12.84
C LEU A 189 2.78 -20.13 -13.00
N LYS A 190 2.89 -18.85 -12.61
CA LYS A 190 4.09 -18.03 -12.76
C LYS A 190 4.27 -17.13 -11.54
N ASP A 191 5.51 -16.76 -11.27
CA ASP A 191 5.85 -15.75 -10.27
C ASP A 191 5.56 -14.34 -10.80
N ALA A 192 5.03 -13.48 -9.93
CA ALA A 192 5.01 -12.04 -10.14
C ALA A 192 6.44 -11.49 -10.27
N GLU A 193 6.60 -10.37 -10.97
CA GLU A 193 7.93 -9.76 -11.17
C GLU A 193 8.62 -9.40 -9.85
N ILE A 194 7.88 -8.94 -8.85
CA ILE A 194 8.39 -8.67 -7.51
C ILE A 194 9.00 -9.91 -6.84
N VAL A 195 8.37 -11.09 -7.02
CA VAL A 195 8.86 -12.35 -6.47
C VAL A 195 10.18 -12.75 -7.13
N LYS A 196 10.28 -12.58 -8.46
CA LYS A 196 11.51 -12.86 -9.20
C LYS A 196 12.67 -11.98 -8.74
N ARG A 197 12.43 -10.67 -8.56
CA ARG A 197 13.46 -9.72 -8.11
C ARG A 197 13.94 -10.04 -6.70
N LEU A 198 13.03 -10.29 -5.77
CA LEU A 198 13.39 -10.66 -4.39
C LEU A 198 14.13 -11.99 -4.32
N ARG A 199 13.70 -13.01 -5.08
CA ARG A 199 14.41 -14.29 -5.17
C ARG A 199 15.81 -14.11 -5.79
N ALA A 200 15.96 -13.33 -6.85
CA ALA A 200 17.26 -13.04 -7.46
C ALA A 200 18.21 -12.29 -6.50
N ALA A 201 17.68 -11.52 -5.56
CA ALA A 201 18.44 -10.87 -4.49
C ALA A 201 18.72 -11.79 -3.28
N GLY A 202 18.27 -13.04 -3.31
CA GLY A 202 18.49 -14.04 -2.26
C GLY A 202 17.58 -13.90 -1.04
N ALA A 203 16.47 -13.14 -1.14
CA ALA A 203 15.49 -13.05 -0.07
C ALA A 203 14.68 -14.35 0.08
N VAL A 204 14.37 -14.72 1.33
CA VAL A 204 13.70 -15.99 1.70
C VAL A 204 12.22 -15.75 1.96
N LEU A 205 11.33 -16.43 1.23
CA LEU A 205 9.90 -16.27 1.36
C LEU A 205 9.32 -17.05 2.54
N LEU A 206 8.91 -16.38 3.63
CA LEU A 206 8.25 -17.00 4.78
C LEU A 206 6.80 -17.41 4.50
N GLY A 207 6.12 -16.69 3.60
CA GLY A 207 4.73 -16.97 3.26
C GLY A 207 3.96 -15.76 2.75
N LYS A 208 2.66 -16.00 2.52
CA LYS A 208 1.70 -15.01 2.02
C LYS A 208 1.05 -14.30 3.21
N THR A 209 1.30 -13.00 3.35
CA THR A 209 0.68 -12.21 4.42
C THR A 209 -0.77 -11.85 4.07
N ALA A 210 -1.65 -11.91 5.05
CA ALA A 210 -3.07 -11.68 4.89
C ALA A 210 -3.38 -10.30 4.28
N VAL A 211 -4.35 -10.28 3.40
CA VAL A 211 -4.85 -9.07 2.73
C VAL A 211 -6.35 -8.96 2.95
N GLY A 212 -6.86 -7.79 3.27
CA GLY A 212 -8.29 -7.57 3.25
C GLY A 212 -8.88 -7.91 1.87
N ALA A 213 -9.99 -8.63 1.85
CA ALA A 213 -10.55 -9.21 0.63
C ALA A 213 -10.56 -8.23 -0.54
N LEU A 214 -9.97 -8.66 -1.67
CA LEU A 214 -9.82 -7.87 -2.89
C LEU A 214 -9.19 -6.49 -2.62
N ALA A 215 -8.15 -6.46 -1.78
CA ALA A 215 -7.38 -5.27 -1.41
C ALA A 215 -8.17 -4.18 -0.67
N TYR A 216 -9.11 -4.55 0.21
CA TYR A 216 -9.84 -3.60 1.04
C TYR A 216 -9.93 -4.00 2.52
N ASN A 217 -9.57 -3.04 3.43
CA ASN A 217 -9.62 -3.21 4.87
C ASN A 217 -8.73 -4.38 5.38
N ASP A 218 -9.08 -5.00 6.51
CA ASP A 218 -8.34 -6.05 7.22
C ASP A 218 -9.15 -7.34 7.44
N ILE A 219 -10.32 -7.44 6.78
CA ILE A 219 -11.20 -8.62 6.81
C ILE A 219 -10.96 -9.45 5.55
N TRP A 220 -10.71 -10.75 5.74
CA TRP A 220 -10.46 -11.72 4.68
C TRP A 220 -11.07 -13.09 5.03
N TYR A 221 -11.03 -14.06 4.15
CA TYR A 221 -11.66 -15.38 4.38
C TYR A 221 -11.16 -16.11 5.64
N GLY A 222 -9.98 -15.79 6.16
CA GLY A 222 -9.46 -16.31 7.43
C GLY A 222 -9.89 -15.50 8.66
N GLY A 223 -10.74 -14.49 8.51
CA GLY A 223 -11.20 -13.62 9.58
C GLY A 223 -10.61 -12.20 9.50
N ARG A 224 -10.21 -11.63 10.62
CA ARG A 224 -9.66 -10.28 10.71
C ARG A 224 -8.23 -10.27 11.21
N THR A 225 -7.34 -9.61 10.49
CA THR A 225 -5.95 -9.37 10.93
C THR A 225 -5.92 -8.33 12.04
N LYS A 226 -5.13 -8.58 13.09
CA LYS A 226 -5.10 -7.77 14.32
C LYS A 226 -3.91 -6.83 14.36
N ASN A 227 -4.11 -5.70 15.07
CA ASN A 227 -3.04 -4.78 15.42
C ASN A 227 -2.21 -5.35 16.59
N PRO A 228 -0.89 -5.52 16.44
CA PRO A 228 -0.03 -6.03 17.50
C PRO A 228 -0.02 -5.19 18.79
N TRP A 229 -0.34 -3.92 18.73
CA TRP A 229 -0.38 -3.03 19.91
C TRP A 229 -1.70 -3.08 20.66
N ASN A 230 -2.77 -3.54 19.99
CA ASN A 230 -4.09 -3.72 20.56
C ASN A 230 -4.83 -4.85 19.85
N LEU A 231 -4.82 -6.05 20.40
CA LEU A 231 -5.45 -7.23 19.79
C LEU A 231 -6.98 -7.14 19.65
N ASN A 232 -7.63 -6.17 20.28
CA ASN A 232 -9.07 -5.88 20.05
C ASN A 232 -9.31 -5.05 18.80
N GLU A 233 -8.25 -4.54 18.18
CA GLU A 233 -8.29 -3.66 17.02
C GLU A 233 -7.78 -4.40 15.78
N GLY A 234 -8.38 -4.14 14.64
CA GLY A 234 -7.84 -4.60 13.36
C GLY A 234 -6.59 -3.82 12.96
N SER A 235 -5.75 -4.44 12.12
CA SER A 235 -4.50 -3.83 11.63
C SER A 235 -4.71 -2.68 10.65
N SER A 236 -5.95 -2.38 10.26
CA SER A 236 -6.21 -1.64 9.02
C SER A 236 -5.66 -2.40 7.82
N GLY A 237 -5.79 -1.83 6.61
CA GLY A 237 -5.37 -2.54 5.40
C GLY A 237 -5.37 -1.63 4.16
N SER A 238 -5.22 -2.27 3.03
CA SER A 238 -5.36 -3.71 2.75
C SER A 238 -4.08 -4.54 2.94
N SER A 239 -2.88 -3.95 3.11
CA SER A 239 -1.65 -4.68 3.46
C SER A 239 -1.65 -5.07 4.95
N ALA A 240 -2.77 -5.67 5.37
CA ALA A 240 -3.10 -5.96 6.76
C ALA A 240 -2.06 -6.85 7.43
N GLY A 241 -1.82 -8.02 6.87
CA GLY A 241 -0.84 -8.98 7.38
C GLY A 241 0.59 -8.49 7.23
N SER A 242 0.91 -7.75 6.15
CA SER A 242 2.25 -7.21 5.94
C SER A 242 2.65 -6.26 7.08
N ALA A 243 1.78 -5.32 7.46
CA ALA A 243 2.06 -4.40 8.55
C ALA A 243 2.03 -5.11 9.92
N SER A 244 1.04 -5.98 10.16
CA SER A 244 0.90 -6.71 11.42
C SER A 244 2.09 -7.64 11.68
N ALA A 245 2.51 -8.43 10.68
CA ALA A 245 3.66 -9.32 10.79
C ALA A 245 4.96 -8.56 11.02
N THR A 246 5.21 -7.47 10.29
CA THR A 246 6.39 -6.63 10.45
C THR A 246 6.44 -6.00 11.83
N ALA A 247 5.34 -5.40 12.30
CA ALA A 247 5.24 -4.80 13.63
C ALA A 247 5.39 -5.83 14.76
N GLY A 248 4.90 -7.05 14.54
CA GLY A 248 4.99 -8.16 15.50
C GLY A 248 6.33 -8.89 15.50
N GLY A 249 7.27 -8.54 14.61
CA GLY A 249 8.54 -9.26 14.48
C GLY A 249 8.38 -10.68 13.94
N LEU A 250 7.46 -10.90 12.99
CA LEU A 250 7.21 -12.19 12.34
C LEU A 250 7.81 -12.26 10.94
N CYS A 251 8.53 -11.25 10.52
CA CYS A 251 9.37 -11.19 9.32
C CYS A 251 10.37 -10.04 9.45
N SER A 252 11.42 -10.05 8.65
CA SER A 252 12.39 -8.93 8.59
C SER A 252 11.74 -7.70 7.97
N PHE A 253 11.05 -7.88 6.88
CA PHE A 253 10.23 -6.88 6.18
C PHE A 253 9.07 -7.56 5.46
N ALA A 254 8.14 -6.78 4.95
CA ALA A 254 7.09 -7.28 4.08
C ALA A 254 6.88 -6.38 2.86
N ILE A 255 6.29 -6.95 1.82
CA ILE A 255 5.83 -6.19 0.65
C ILE A 255 4.33 -5.97 0.76
N GLY A 256 3.92 -4.73 0.51
CA GLY A 256 2.53 -4.31 0.45
C GLY A 256 2.16 -3.68 -0.89
N THR A 257 0.87 -3.33 -1.04
CA THR A 257 0.36 -2.55 -2.17
C THR A 257 -0.50 -1.40 -1.65
N GLU A 258 -0.53 -0.31 -2.41
CA GLU A 258 -1.44 0.80 -2.13
C GLU A 258 -2.14 1.29 -3.39
N THR A 259 -3.47 1.25 -3.34
CA THR A 259 -4.36 1.94 -4.27
C THR A 259 -4.71 3.31 -3.67
N LEU A 260 -5.23 3.31 -2.43
CA LEU A 260 -5.61 4.51 -1.67
C LEU A 260 -5.42 4.23 -0.16
N GLY A 261 -4.20 4.41 0.35
CA GLY A 261 -3.87 4.26 1.76
C GLY A 261 -3.46 2.84 2.19
N SER A 262 -3.34 1.86 1.30
CA SER A 262 -3.18 0.45 1.70
C SER A 262 -1.75 0.03 2.13
N ILE A 263 -0.76 0.92 2.08
CA ILE A 263 0.54 0.80 2.75
C ILE A 263 0.56 1.72 3.97
N THR A 264 0.18 2.98 3.76
CA THR A 264 0.30 4.04 4.77
C THR A 264 -0.68 3.84 5.94
N SER A 265 -1.94 3.45 5.68
CA SER A 265 -2.95 3.22 6.72
C SER A 265 -2.63 2.05 7.68
N PRO A 266 -2.24 0.85 7.20
CA PRO A 266 -1.82 -0.22 8.11
C PRO A 266 -0.47 0.10 8.78
N SER A 267 0.41 0.91 8.15
CA SER A 267 1.64 1.40 8.80
C SER A 267 1.33 2.35 9.95
N GLU A 268 0.40 3.30 9.78
CA GLU A 268 -0.13 4.14 10.87
C GLU A 268 -0.70 3.30 12.01
N ARG A 269 -1.51 2.30 11.68
CA ARG A 269 -2.22 1.47 12.65
C ARG A 269 -1.28 0.57 13.45
N CYS A 270 -0.31 -0.05 12.79
CA CYS A 270 0.60 -1.03 13.38
C CYS A 270 1.95 -0.41 13.81
N GLY A 271 2.22 0.85 13.48
CA GLY A 271 3.46 1.54 13.84
C GLY A 271 4.68 1.01 13.08
N THR A 272 4.51 0.69 11.80
CA THR A 272 5.60 0.34 10.88
C THR A 272 6.00 1.53 10.03
N THR A 273 7.14 1.43 9.38
CA THR A 273 7.56 2.36 8.34
C THR A 273 7.15 1.81 6.98
N GLY A 274 6.23 2.48 6.29
CA GLY A 274 5.72 2.08 4.99
C GLY A 274 6.08 3.09 3.91
N LEU A 275 6.67 2.61 2.81
CA LEU A 275 6.98 3.47 1.66
C LEU A 275 6.07 3.12 0.49
N ARG A 276 5.23 4.06 0.09
CA ARG A 276 4.52 4.05 -1.18
C ARG A 276 5.36 4.83 -2.20
N PRO A 277 6.03 4.17 -3.13
CA PRO A 277 6.82 4.87 -4.14
C PRO A 277 5.94 5.56 -5.19
N THR A 278 6.56 6.38 -6.04
CA THR A 278 5.92 6.99 -7.20
C THR A 278 5.26 5.93 -8.08
N PHE A 279 4.07 6.25 -8.60
CA PHE A 279 3.33 5.37 -9.52
C PHE A 279 4.18 4.98 -10.73
N GLY A 280 4.17 3.70 -11.05
CA GLY A 280 4.92 3.14 -12.19
C GLY A 280 6.40 2.84 -11.90
N ARG A 281 6.94 3.21 -10.72
CA ARG A 281 8.33 2.91 -10.36
C ARG A 281 8.59 1.41 -10.14
N VAL A 282 7.65 0.69 -9.55
CA VAL A 282 7.74 -0.75 -9.28
C VAL A 282 6.75 -1.49 -10.17
N SER A 283 7.22 -2.55 -10.83
CA SER A 283 6.37 -3.39 -11.69
C SER A 283 5.26 -4.09 -10.91
N ARG A 284 4.07 -4.13 -11.50
CA ARG A 284 2.87 -4.82 -10.98
C ARG A 284 2.55 -6.10 -11.74
N SER A 285 3.43 -6.54 -12.66
CA SER A 285 3.21 -7.79 -13.40
C SER A 285 3.06 -8.97 -12.45
N GLY A 286 1.93 -9.69 -12.56
CA GLY A 286 1.57 -10.81 -11.69
C GLY A 286 1.02 -10.39 -10.32
N CYS A 287 0.72 -9.10 -10.10
CA CYS A 287 -0.04 -8.64 -8.95
C CYS A 287 -1.53 -8.50 -9.33
N MET A 288 -2.44 -8.87 -8.44
CA MET A 288 -3.86 -8.60 -8.61
C MET A 288 -4.08 -7.11 -8.85
N ALA A 289 -4.74 -6.74 -9.94
CA ALA A 289 -5.16 -5.38 -10.19
C ALA A 289 -6.47 -5.07 -9.46
N LEU A 290 -6.46 -4.04 -8.64
CA LEU A 290 -7.67 -3.43 -8.10
C LEU A 290 -8.06 -2.20 -8.95
N CYS A 291 -7.09 -1.33 -9.20
CA CYS A 291 -7.26 -0.10 -9.95
C CYS A 291 -6.00 0.15 -10.79
N TRP A 292 -6.08 -0.08 -12.09
CA TRP A 292 -4.91 -0.01 -12.99
C TRP A 292 -4.21 1.34 -12.96
N SER A 293 -4.97 2.42 -12.72
CA SER A 293 -4.43 3.77 -12.71
C SER A 293 -3.94 4.26 -11.33
N LEU A 294 -4.07 3.43 -10.27
CA LEU A 294 -3.70 3.82 -8.92
C LEU A 294 -2.76 2.85 -8.19
N ASP A 295 -2.78 1.55 -8.51
CA ASP A 295 -2.06 0.53 -7.73
C ASP A 295 -0.54 0.77 -7.75
N LYS A 296 0.08 0.72 -6.58
CA LYS A 296 1.52 0.88 -6.34
C LYS A 296 1.99 -0.21 -5.39
N ILE A 297 3.23 -0.66 -5.53
CA ILE A 297 3.87 -1.68 -4.70
C ILE A 297 4.98 -1.01 -3.90
N GLY A 298 5.09 -1.35 -2.62
CA GLY A 298 6.15 -0.82 -1.78
C GLY A 298 6.44 -1.64 -0.53
N PRO A 299 7.60 -1.38 0.11
CA PRO A 299 8.02 -2.07 1.32
C PRO A 299 7.31 -1.55 2.57
N ILE A 300 7.15 -2.47 3.54
CA ILE A 300 6.72 -2.20 4.91
C ILE A 300 7.80 -2.77 5.84
N CYS A 301 8.46 -1.89 6.59
CA CYS A 301 9.64 -2.19 7.40
C CYS A 301 9.50 -1.66 8.81
N ARG A 302 10.55 -1.84 9.63
CA ARG A 302 10.65 -1.23 10.97
C ARG A 302 11.52 0.02 11.00
N SER A 303 12.31 0.28 9.95
CA SER A 303 13.17 1.47 9.82
C SER A 303 13.05 2.11 8.44
N VAL A 304 13.38 3.39 8.36
CA VAL A 304 13.39 4.15 7.10
C VAL A 304 14.48 3.63 6.16
N GLU A 305 15.69 3.34 6.66
CA GLU A 305 16.81 2.86 5.85
C GLU A 305 16.46 1.56 5.13
N ASP A 306 15.79 0.62 5.83
CA ASP A 306 15.36 -0.64 5.25
C ASP A 306 14.37 -0.44 4.08
N THR A 307 13.48 0.58 4.15
CA THR A 307 12.56 0.85 3.04
C THR A 307 13.28 1.30 1.78
N GLY A 308 14.30 2.14 1.91
CA GLY A 308 15.16 2.57 0.80
C GLY A 308 15.97 1.43 0.21
N LEU A 309 16.54 0.57 1.07
CA LEU A 309 17.28 -0.62 0.67
C LEU A 309 16.36 -1.56 -0.15
N ILE A 310 15.16 -1.86 0.34
CA ILE A 310 14.26 -2.77 -0.35
C ILE A 310 13.74 -2.16 -1.66
N LEU A 311 13.42 -0.85 -1.66
CA LEU A 311 13.00 -0.16 -2.89
C LEU A 311 14.10 -0.25 -3.96
N SER A 312 15.38 -0.19 -3.60
CA SER A 312 16.48 -0.32 -4.56
C SER A 312 16.49 -1.66 -5.30
N ILE A 313 16.01 -2.72 -4.68
CA ILE A 313 15.93 -4.07 -5.25
C ILE A 313 14.67 -4.25 -6.12
N ILE A 314 13.53 -3.73 -5.65
CA ILE A 314 12.26 -3.93 -6.33
C ILE A 314 11.97 -2.89 -7.42
N ASN A 315 12.70 -1.76 -7.42
CA ASN A 315 12.62 -0.71 -8.43
C ASN A 315 13.06 -1.23 -9.80
N GLY A 316 12.49 -0.67 -10.85
CA GLY A 316 12.97 -0.87 -12.23
C GLY A 316 11.85 -1.14 -13.22
N TYR A 317 12.15 -0.82 -14.48
CA TYR A 317 11.25 -1.01 -15.61
C TYR A 317 10.96 -2.48 -15.89
N ASP A 318 9.71 -2.75 -16.28
CA ASP A 318 9.26 -4.06 -16.75
C ASP A 318 8.36 -3.85 -17.98
N GLU A 319 8.74 -4.44 -19.10
CA GLU A 319 7.97 -4.35 -20.35
C GLU A 319 6.60 -5.06 -20.29
N ASN A 320 6.43 -5.98 -19.34
CA ASN A 320 5.16 -6.70 -19.13
C ASN A 320 4.16 -5.90 -18.28
N ASP A 321 4.58 -4.83 -17.58
CA ASP A 321 3.67 -3.87 -16.95
C ASP A 321 3.54 -2.61 -17.81
N ARG A 322 2.41 -2.49 -18.50
CA ARG A 322 2.11 -1.35 -19.37
C ARG A 322 2.30 0.01 -18.69
N PHE A 323 2.17 0.09 -17.38
CA PHE A 323 2.28 1.32 -16.59
C PHE A 323 3.67 1.52 -16.00
N SER A 324 4.58 0.55 -16.16
CA SER A 324 5.93 0.67 -15.67
C SER A 324 6.67 1.84 -16.34
N ILE A 325 7.41 2.59 -15.53
CA ILE A 325 8.19 3.76 -15.96
C ILE A 325 9.66 3.48 -15.70
N LYS A 326 10.50 3.74 -16.72
CA LYS A 326 11.95 3.63 -16.55
C LYS A 326 12.43 4.83 -15.73
N ALA A 327 12.66 4.60 -14.43
CA ALA A 327 13.09 5.62 -13.50
C ALA A 327 14.35 5.16 -12.75
N PRO A 328 15.45 5.91 -12.80
CA PRO A 328 16.60 5.69 -11.95
C PRO A 328 16.23 5.79 -10.48
N PHE A 329 16.93 5.06 -9.62
CA PHE A 329 16.79 5.19 -8.17
C PHE A 329 18.16 5.44 -7.55
N ASN A 330 18.23 6.50 -6.77
CA ASN A 330 19.38 6.84 -5.96
C ASN A 330 18.96 6.92 -4.50
N PHE A 331 19.76 6.35 -3.61
CA PHE A 331 19.58 6.49 -2.18
C PHE A 331 20.93 6.47 -1.49
N ASN A 332 21.23 7.56 -0.80
CA ASN A 332 22.42 7.70 0.02
C ASN A 332 21.99 8.10 1.44
N SER A 333 22.02 7.14 2.39
CA SER A 333 21.59 7.36 3.77
C SER A 333 22.46 8.36 4.56
N ALA A 334 23.61 8.72 4.03
CA ALA A 334 24.50 9.73 4.64
C ALA A 334 24.34 11.14 4.03
N LYS A 335 23.41 11.33 3.09
CA LYS A 335 23.18 12.64 2.47
C LYS A 335 22.56 13.61 3.47
N ALA A 336 23.14 14.80 3.57
CA ALA A 336 22.60 15.87 4.40
C ALA A 336 21.20 16.33 3.94
N THR A 337 20.42 16.83 4.89
CA THR A 337 19.06 17.31 4.68
C THR A 337 18.90 18.81 4.92
N ASP A 338 19.99 19.51 5.18
CA ASP A 338 20.01 20.91 5.67
C ASP A 338 19.37 21.90 4.69
N ASP A 339 19.37 21.57 3.39
CA ASP A 339 18.82 22.42 2.32
C ASP A 339 17.35 22.12 1.98
N LEU A 340 16.72 21.15 2.65
CA LEU A 340 15.34 20.76 2.33
C LEU A 340 14.32 21.80 2.81
N LYS A 341 13.43 22.19 1.91
CA LYS A 341 12.25 23.01 2.22
C LYS A 341 11.10 22.10 2.62
N VAL A 342 10.62 22.23 3.86
CA VAL A 342 9.58 21.39 4.42
C VAL A 342 8.27 22.16 4.56
N GLY A 343 7.26 21.77 3.78
CA GLY A 343 5.91 22.31 3.87
C GLY A 343 5.06 21.58 4.91
N TYR A 344 4.09 22.29 5.47
CA TYR A 344 3.03 21.71 6.30
C TYR A 344 1.71 22.45 6.08
N ILE A 345 0.58 21.75 6.26
CA ILE A 345 -0.76 22.35 6.19
C ILE A 345 -1.15 22.81 7.61
N PRO A 346 -1.29 24.12 7.87
CA PRO A 346 -1.50 24.65 9.22
C PRO A 346 -2.68 24.04 9.97
N ASP A 347 -3.80 23.78 9.29
CA ASP A 347 -5.02 23.24 9.91
C ASP A 347 -4.78 21.89 10.58
N ALA A 348 -3.86 21.08 10.06
CA ALA A 348 -3.51 19.76 10.61
C ALA A 348 -2.76 19.85 11.95
N PHE A 349 -2.17 21.00 12.27
CA PHE A 349 -1.38 21.24 13.47
C PHE A 349 -1.98 22.37 14.34
N GLY A 350 -3.23 22.76 14.06
CA GLY A 350 -3.97 23.82 14.73
C GLY A 350 -4.55 23.43 16.09
N ALA A 351 -5.69 24.03 16.44
CA ALA A 351 -6.31 23.87 17.76
C ALA A 351 -6.75 22.42 18.06
N ASP A 352 -7.19 21.67 17.05
CA ASP A 352 -7.67 20.29 17.18
C ASP A 352 -6.54 19.24 17.05
N ALA A 353 -5.30 19.66 16.77
CA ALA A 353 -4.15 18.78 16.69
C ALA A 353 -3.80 18.21 18.07
N THR A 354 -3.35 16.96 18.09
CA THR A 354 -2.86 16.33 19.33
C THR A 354 -1.56 17.00 19.79
N GLU A 355 -1.20 16.82 21.06
CA GLU A 355 0.09 17.32 21.56
C GLU A 355 1.26 16.66 20.83
N LEU A 356 1.11 15.40 20.41
CA LEU A 356 2.11 14.72 19.62
C LEU A 356 2.31 15.36 18.24
N ASP A 357 1.22 15.76 17.55
CA ASP A 357 1.31 16.44 16.26
C ASP A 357 2.06 17.77 16.39
N LYS A 358 1.75 18.56 17.45
CA LYS A 358 2.46 19.81 17.76
C LYS A 358 3.93 19.60 18.10
N ASP A 359 4.24 18.54 18.84
CA ASP A 359 5.61 18.15 19.18
C ASP A 359 6.42 17.80 17.92
N ILE A 360 5.81 17.17 16.92
CA ILE A 360 6.48 16.83 15.66
C ILE A 360 6.93 18.08 14.91
N LEU A 361 6.09 19.12 14.81
CA LEU A 361 6.53 20.38 14.18
C LEU A 361 7.73 20.98 14.91
N ARG A 362 7.75 20.93 16.25
CA ARG A 362 8.87 21.40 17.06
C ARG A 362 10.13 20.57 16.83
N ILE A 363 10.00 19.25 16.74
CA ILE A 363 11.13 18.34 16.45
C ILE A 363 11.71 18.64 15.06
N VAL A 364 10.86 18.82 14.04
CA VAL A 364 11.28 19.16 12.68
C VAL A 364 11.97 20.52 12.65
N SER A 365 11.43 21.53 13.36
CA SER A 365 12.08 22.83 13.51
C SER A 365 13.48 22.72 14.15
N ASN A 366 13.63 21.83 15.14
CA ASN A 366 14.93 21.60 15.80
C ASN A 366 15.96 20.89 14.92
N LEU A 367 15.54 20.30 13.79
CA LEU A 367 16.47 19.81 12.76
C LEU A 367 17.15 20.95 11.98
N GLY A 368 16.77 22.20 12.24
CA GLY A 368 17.33 23.38 11.54
C GLY A 368 16.73 23.60 10.15
N LEU A 369 15.63 22.92 9.82
CA LEU A 369 14.97 23.00 8.52
C LEU A 369 13.98 24.18 8.45
N ASP A 370 13.83 24.77 7.26
CA ASP A 370 12.88 25.84 6.99
C ASP A 370 11.47 25.24 6.83
N LEU A 371 10.58 25.56 7.80
CA LEU A 371 9.19 25.13 7.80
C LEU A 371 8.30 26.16 7.14
N GLN A 372 7.62 25.79 6.08
CA GLN A 372 6.75 26.64 5.30
C GLN A 372 5.27 26.21 5.43
N ALA A 373 4.40 27.15 5.81
CA ALA A 373 2.96 26.94 5.76
C ALA A 373 2.51 26.92 4.28
N VAL A 374 1.84 25.84 3.88
CA VAL A 374 1.32 25.68 2.53
C VAL A 374 -0.17 25.38 2.53
N ALA A 375 -0.84 25.63 1.42
CA ALA A 375 -2.24 25.28 1.19
C ALA A 375 -2.38 24.57 -0.14
N LEU A 376 -3.33 23.64 -0.22
CA LEU A 376 -3.74 23.04 -1.47
C LEU A 376 -4.83 23.85 -2.14
N ASP A 377 -4.87 23.85 -3.47
CA ASP A 377 -5.96 24.42 -4.24
C ASP A 377 -7.32 23.86 -3.80
N ASN A 378 -8.35 24.69 -3.83
CA ASN A 378 -9.70 24.26 -3.49
C ASN A 378 -10.34 23.47 -4.67
N LEU A 379 -10.02 22.18 -4.76
CA LEU A 379 -10.56 21.25 -5.74
C LEU A 379 -11.44 20.18 -5.08
N PRO A 380 -12.42 19.61 -5.76
CA PRO A 380 -13.28 18.56 -5.22
C PRO A 380 -12.57 17.19 -5.21
N TYR A 381 -11.46 17.07 -4.47
CA TYR A 381 -10.58 15.90 -4.43
C TYR A 381 -11.32 14.59 -4.15
N SER A 382 -12.26 14.59 -3.22
CA SER A 382 -13.02 13.38 -2.84
C SER A 382 -13.83 12.77 -3.99
N SER A 383 -14.20 13.57 -4.99
CA SER A 383 -14.90 13.09 -6.18
C SER A 383 -14.08 12.08 -6.99
N LEU A 384 -12.73 12.17 -6.94
CA LEU A 384 -11.83 11.26 -7.65
C LEU A 384 -11.95 9.80 -7.17
N ILE A 385 -12.46 9.56 -5.96
CA ILE A 385 -12.68 8.20 -5.42
C ILE A 385 -13.61 7.38 -6.35
N ASN A 386 -14.47 8.04 -7.12
CA ASN A 386 -15.32 7.36 -8.08
C ASN A 386 -14.53 6.72 -9.24
N ILE A 387 -13.34 7.21 -9.59
CA ILE A 387 -12.45 6.53 -10.55
C ILE A 387 -12.03 5.17 -9.96
N LEU A 388 -11.61 5.14 -8.69
CA LEU A 388 -11.25 3.90 -8.00
C LEU A 388 -12.44 2.93 -8.01
N HIS A 389 -13.64 3.38 -7.65
CA HIS A 389 -14.82 2.53 -7.63
C HIS A 389 -15.15 1.96 -9.01
N ALA A 390 -15.04 2.76 -10.07
CA ALA A 390 -15.28 2.33 -11.45
C ALA A 390 -14.26 1.26 -11.91
N GLU A 391 -12.96 1.51 -11.68
CA GLU A 391 -11.91 0.57 -12.07
C GLU A 391 -11.96 -0.71 -11.23
N ALA A 392 -12.21 -0.63 -9.91
CA ALA A 392 -12.36 -1.79 -9.05
C ALA A 392 -13.58 -2.65 -9.44
N ALA A 393 -14.72 -2.02 -9.76
CA ALA A 393 -15.90 -2.74 -10.25
C ALA A 393 -15.65 -3.39 -11.63
N ALA A 394 -14.81 -2.79 -12.47
CA ALA A 394 -14.40 -3.38 -13.74
C ALA A 394 -13.45 -4.56 -13.55
N SER A 395 -12.49 -4.46 -12.61
CA SER A 395 -11.55 -5.54 -12.27
C SER A 395 -12.24 -6.81 -11.80
N PHE A 396 -13.41 -6.69 -11.17
CA PHE A 396 -14.20 -7.78 -10.59
C PHE A 396 -15.62 -7.85 -11.18
N GLU A 397 -15.77 -7.49 -12.46
CA GLU A 397 -17.08 -7.48 -13.13
C GLU A 397 -17.75 -8.87 -13.12
N ASP A 398 -16.98 -9.92 -13.43
CA ASP A 398 -17.50 -11.29 -13.47
C ASP A 398 -17.97 -11.75 -12.10
N LEU A 399 -17.23 -11.44 -11.02
CA LEU A 399 -17.58 -11.76 -9.65
C LEU A 399 -18.96 -11.16 -9.28
N THR A 400 -19.21 -9.90 -9.64
CA THR A 400 -20.47 -9.22 -9.38
C THR A 400 -21.61 -9.76 -10.27
N LEU A 401 -21.34 -10.06 -11.54
CA LEU A 401 -22.38 -10.52 -12.47
C LEU A 401 -22.78 -11.97 -12.26
N SER A 402 -21.90 -12.79 -11.67
CA SER A 402 -22.20 -14.19 -11.28
C SER A 402 -22.80 -14.30 -9.88
N ASN A 403 -22.89 -13.21 -9.12
CA ASN A 403 -23.27 -13.14 -7.70
C ASN A 403 -22.29 -13.91 -6.77
N GLU A 404 -21.09 -14.20 -7.20
CA GLU A 404 -20.07 -14.78 -6.33
C GLU A 404 -19.53 -13.79 -5.29
N ASP A 405 -19.77 -12.49 -5.47
CA ASP A 405 -19.52 -11.46 -4.47
C ASP A 405 -20.32 -11.65 -3.17
N ASP A 406 -21.43 -12.41 -3.21
CA ASP A 406 -22.20 -12.81 -2.03
C ASP A 406 -21.42 -13.76 -1.09
N ASN A 407 -20.37 -14.43 -1.59
CA ASN A 407 -19.51 -15.33 -0.82
C ASN A 407 -18.41 -14.58 -0.03
N LEU A 408 -18.22 -13.27 -0.22
CA LEU A 408 -17.22 -12.52 0.54
C LEU A 408 -17.63 -12.40 2.01
N THR A 409 -16.70 -12.60 2.93
CA THR A 409 -16.93 -12.55 4.39
C THR A 409 -17.56 -11.22 4.84
N TRP A 410 -17.17 -10.11 4.24
CA TRP A 410 -17.64 -8.77 4.63
C TRP A 410 -18.69 -8.25 3.64
N GLN A 411 -19.93 -8.04 4.14
CA GLN A 411 -21.12 -7.66 3.36
C GLN A 411 -21.75 -6.31 3.79
N ASP A 412 -21.10 -5.56 4.67
CA ASP A 412 -21.60 -4.25 5.13
C ASP A 412 -21.74 -3.26 3.96
N ASN A 413 -22.46 -2.16 4.17
CA ASN A 413 -22.67 -1.12 3.15
C ASN A 413 -21.38 -0.52 2.59
N GLU A 414 -20.30 -0.53 3.37
CA GLU A 414 -18.97 -0.04 3.02
C GLU A 414 -18.14 -1.08 2.26
N ALA A 415 -18.56 -2.36 2.24
CA ALA A 415 -17.81 -3.46 1.62
C ALA A 415 -17.87 -3.44 0.09
N TRP A 416 -16.95 -4.19 -0.55
CA TRP A 416 -16.85 -4.26 -2.00
C TRP A 416 -18.13 -4.68 -2.71
N PRO A 417 -18.92 -5.68 -2.26
CA PRO A 417 -20.12 -6.08 -2.99
C PRO A 417 -21.05 -4.90 -3.29
N ASN A 418 -21.32 -4.08 -2.27
CA ASN A 418 -22.15 -2.89 -2.43
C ASN A 418 -21.46 -1.79 -3.30
N SER A 419 -20.17 -1.60 -3.11
CA SER A 419 -19.41 -0.60 -3.87
C SER A 419 -19.34 -0.94 -5.37
N PHE A 420 -19.12 -2.21 -5.73
CA PHE A 420 -19.12 -2.68 -7.13
C PHE A 420 -20.49 -2.50 -7.79
N ARG A 421 -21.57 -2.80 -7.05
CA ARG A 421 -22.95 -2.60 -7.54
C ARG A 421 -23.26 -1.12 -7.79
N LYS A 422 -22.90 -0.23 -6.86
CA LYS A 422 -23.11 1.24 -6.99
C LYS A 422 -22.30 1.85 -8.12
N ALA A 423 -21.05 1.42 -8.29
CA ALA A 423 -20.16 1.94 -9.34
C ALA A 423 -20.71 1.74 -10.76
N ARG A 424 -21.61 0.79 -10.96
CA ARG A 424 -22.24 0.57 -12.28
C ARG A 424 -23.21 1.68 -12.69
N PHE A 425 -23.59 2.56 -11.79
CA PHE A 425 -24.41 3.74 -12.08
C PHE A 425 -23.60 5.01 -12.32
N LEU A 426 -22.26 4.93 -12.27
CA LEU A 426 -21.41 6.03 -12.74
C LEU A 426 -21.44 6.10 -14.26
N SER A 427 -21.76 7.27 -14.83
CA SER A 427 -21.78 7.42 -16.28
C SER A 427 -20.35 7.46 -16.85
N ALA A 428 -20.20 7.06 -18.11
CA ALA A 428 -18.94 7.20 -18.82
C ALA A 428 -18.52 8.68 -18.97
N VAL A 429 -19.50 9.58 -19.08
CA VAL A 429 -19.27 11.03 -19.12
C VAL A 429 -18.64 11.51 -17.81
N ASP A 430 -19.23 11.14 -16.67
CA ASP A 430 -18.68 11.50 -15.36
C ASP A 430 -17.29 10.92 -15.16
N HIS A 431 -17.03 9.70 -15.59
CA HIS A 431 -15.71 9.09 -15.50
C HIS A 431 -14.66 9.92 -16.28
N VAL A 432 -14.97 10.37 -17.48
CA VAL A 432 -14.08 11.25 -18.27
C VAL A 432 -13.87 12.61 -17.59
N GLN A 433 -14.93 13.20 -17.01
CA GLN A 433 -14.81 14.48 -16.30
C GLN A 433 -13.97 14.33 -15.01
N LEU A 434 -14.06 13.19 -14.33
CA LEU A 434 -13.21 12.88 -13.17
C LEU A 434 -11.73 12.75 -13.58
N ASP A 435 -11.43 12.15 -14.72
CA ASP A 435 -10.05 12.06 -15.21
C ASP A 435 -9.50 13.46 -15.61
N ARG A 436 -10.35 14.34 -16.13
CA ARG A 436 -9.99 15.76 -16.34
C ARG A 436 -9.75 16.51 -15.03
N LEU A 437 -10.54 16.24 -13.98
CA LEU A 437 -10.28 16.77 -12.64
C LEU A 437 -8.96 16.23 -12.09
N ARG A 438 -8.66 14.96 -12.31
CA ARG A 438 -7.37 14.35 -11.94
C ARG A 438 -6.20 15.12 -12.54
N TYR A 439 -6.29 15.55 -13.80
CA TYR A 439 -5.24 16.36 -14.44
C TYR A 439 -5.04 17.71 -13.72
N LEU A 440 -6.11 18.36 -13.25
CA LEU A 440 -5.99 19.59 -12.44
C LEU A 440 -5.31 19.31 -11.09
N VAL A 441 -5.62 18.18 -10.47
CA VAL A 441 -4.94 17.75 -9.21
C VAL A 441 -3.47 17.46 -9.45
N MET A 442 -3.10 16.83 -10.60
CA MET A 442 -1.69 16.63 -10.95
C MET A 442 -0.94 17.96 -11.04
N LYS A 443 -1.56 18.98 -11.66
CA LYS A 443 -0.97 20.33 -11.74
C LYS A 443 -0.81 20.98 -10.38
N ALA A 444 -1.85 20.95 -9.55
CA ALA A 444 -1.80 21.52 -8.20
C ALA A 444 -0.71 20.87 -7.33
N MET A 445 -0.49 19.55 -7.49
CA MET A 445 0.58 18.84 -6.79
C MET A 445 1.97 19.16 -7.36
N ASP A 446 2.09 19.36 -8.66
CA ASP A 446 3.34 19.78 -9.31
C ASP A 446 3.71 21.20 -8.85
N ASP A 447 2.75 22.14 -8.87
CA ASP A 447 2.94 23.50 -8.38
C ASP A 447 3.37 23.51 -6.91
N LEU A 448 2.74 22.71 -6.05
CA LEU A 448 3.12 22.57 -4.64
C LEU A 448 4.60 22.13 -4.48
N PHE A 449 5.02 21.10 -5.20
CA PHE A 449 6.38 20.55 -5.10
C PHE A 449 7.44 21.32 -5.90
N ASN A 450 7.06 22.37 -6.64
CA ASN A 450 8.00 23.36 -7.15
C ASN A 450 8.44 24.35 -6.04
N ASP A 451 7.60 24.59 -5.04
CA ASP A 451 7.90 25.51 -3.94
C ASP A 451 8.57 24.83 -2.75
N ILE A 452 8.26 23.55 -2.49
CA ILE A 452 8.79 22.76 -1.37
C ILE A 452 9.35 21.42 -1.85
N ASP A 453 10.28 20.84 -1.10
CA ASP A 453 10.83 19.50 -1.38
C ASP A 453 9.99 18.39 -0.74
N ILE A 454 9.41 18.68 0.42
CA ILE A 454 8.70 17.71 1.28
C ILE A 454 7.48 18.38 1.88
N LEU A 455 6.36 17.66 1.92
CA LEU A 455 5.19 18.00 2.71
C LEU A 455 5.05 17.00 3.86
N ILE A 456 4.82 17.49 5.08
CA ILE A 456 4.56 16.64 6.25
C ILE A 456 3.15 16.83 6.80
N GLY A 457 2.60 15.78 7.40
CA GLY A 457 1.31 15.84 8.10
C GLY A 457 0.91 14.52 8.74
N PRO A 458 -0.08 14.53 9.63
CA PRO A 458 -0.76 13.33 10.08
C PRO A 458 -1.26 12.49 8.89
N PHE A 459 -1.57 11.22 9.14
CA PHE A 459 -1.99 10.26 8.08
C PHE A 459 -3.12 10.79 7.20
N ASP A 460 -4.12 11.46 7.78
CA ASP A 460 -5.35 11.91 7.14
C ASP A 460 -5.45 13.44 6.98
N VAL A 461 -4.31 14.11 6.83
CA VAL A 461 -4.28 15.57 6.67
C VAL A 461 -4.98 16.04 5.39
N GLY A 462 -6.06 16.80 5.54
CA GLY A 462 -6.81 17.39 4.44
C GLY A 462 -7.10 16.39 3.30
N PRO A 463 -6.95 16.79 2.03
CA PRO A 463 -7.17 15.90 0.90
C PRO A 463 -5.93 15.09 0.49
N MET A 464 -4.81 15.15 1.23
CA MET A 464 -3.52 14.62 0.80
C MET A 464 -3.52 13.12 0.47
N LEU A 465 -4.30 12.31 1.20
CA LEU A 465 -4.43 10.89 0.88
C LEU A 465 -4.97 10.70 -0.56
N VAL A 466 -5.99 11.46 -0.93
CA VAL A 466 -6.58 11.39 -2.28
C VAL A 466 -5.65 12.07 -3.28
N ALA A 467 -5.27 13.32 -3.05
CA ALA A 467 -4.45 14.10 -3.97
C ALA A 467 -3.18 13.36 -4.38
N SER A 468 -2.38 12.88 -3.42
CA SER A 468 -1.10 12.22 -3.69
C SER A 468 -1.24 10.84 -4.35
N ASN A 469 -2.31 10.08 -4.04
CA ASN A 469 -2.54 8.80 -4.71
C ASN A 469 -2.98 8.99 -6.15
N PHE A 470 -3.89 9.93 -6.42
CA PHE A 470 -4.42 10.17 -7.77
C PHE A 470 -3.44 10.90 -8.68
N SER A 471 -2.52 11.68 -8.14
CA SER A 471 -1.41 12.30 -8.90
C SER A 471 -0.16 11.43 -9.00
N GLY A 472 -0.10 10.31 -8.26
CA GLY A 472 0.98 9.34 -8.33
C GLY A 472 2.22 9.65 -7.48
N HIS A 473 2.16 10.64 -6.58
CA HIS A 473 3.28 11.08 -5.73
C HIS A 473 3.67 10.04 -4.68
N PRO A 474 4.96 9.96 -4.30
CA PRO A 474 5.43 9.06 -3.27
C PRO A 474 5.03 9.53 -1.87
N CYS A 475 4.99 8.59 -0.92
CA CYS A 475 4.75 8.88 0.49
C CYS A 475 5.52 7.88 1.37
N LEU A 476 6.31 8.39 2.29
CA LEU A 476 6.86 7.63 3.41
C LEU A 476 5.98 7.87 4.62
N HIS A 477 5.56 6.80 5.29
CA HIS A 477 4.84 6.89 6.56
C HIS A 477 5.65 6.19 7.65
N LEU A 478 5.95 6.89 8.74
CA LEU A 478 6.71 6.33 9.86
C LEU A 478 6.07 6.63 11.21
N ARG A 479 6.31 5.75 12.18
CA ARG A 479 5.88 5.95 13.56
C ARG A 479 6.66 7.09 14.21
N VAL A 480 5.94 8.05 14.81
CA VAL A 480 6.55 9.21 15.49
C VAL A 480 6.27 9.22 16.99
N GLY A 481 5.39 8.38 17.49
CA GLY A 481 5.07 8.32 18.91
C GLY A 481 3.96 7.33 19.23
N PHE A 482 3.37 7.50 20.39
CA PHE A 482 2.28 6.69 20.91
C PHE A 482 1.25 7.56 21.60
N GLU A 483 -0.02 7.15 21.47
CA GLU A 483 -1.13 7.76 22.18
C GLU A 483 -1.95 6.70 22.95
N SER A 484 -2.65 7.15 23.98
CA SER A 484 -3.59 6.30 24.72
C SER A 484 -5.00 6.51 24.15
N LEU A 485 -5.42 5.63 23.26
CA LEU A 485 -6.69 5.75 22.53
C LEU A 485 -7.60 4.54 22.80
N PRO A 486 -8.94 4.72 22.69
CA PRO A 486 -9.84 3.58 22.59
C PRO A 486 -9.56 2.78 21.33
N THR A 487 -10.09 1.57 21.24
CA THR A 487 -10.04 0.76 20.02
C THR A 487 -10.60 1.54 18.84
N ARG A 488 -9.83 1.64 17.75
CA ARG A 488 -10.21 2.33 16.51
C ARG A 488 -10.82 1.31 15.53
N THR A 489 -11.95 1.63 14.93
CA THR A 489 -12.55 0.82 13.87
C THR A 489 -13.20 1.68 12.79
N ARG A 490 -13.23 1.18 11.57
CA ARG A 490 -14.05 1.70 10.47
C ARG A 490 -15.31 0.85 10.23
N ILE A 491 -15.46 -0.24 10.98
CA ILE A 491 -16.61 -1.14 10.88
C ILE A 491 -17.69 -0.62 11.80
N LYS A 492 -18.77 -0.10 11.24
CA LYS A 492 -19.87 0.54 12.02
C LYS A 492 -20.61 -0.41 12.94
N SER A 493 -20.62 -1.70 12.64
CA SER A 493 -21.25 -2.74 13.46
C SER A 493 -20.46 -3.09 14.73
N GLU A 494 -19.18 -2.71 14.82
CA GLU A 494 -18.35 -2.97 16.00
C GLU A 494 -18.69 -2.05 17.17
N LYS A 495 -18.97 -2.66 18.32
CA LYS A 495 -19.19 -1.93 19.58
C LYS A 495 -17.84 -1.67 20.26
N ILE A 496 -17.51 -0.41 20.46
CA ILE A 496 -16.28 0.04 21.13
C ILE A 496 -16.63 0.56 22.52
N ASP A 497 -15.84 0.17 23.52
CA ASP A 497 -15.85 0.82 24.83
C ASP A 497 -14.90 2.03 24.80
N PRO A 498 -15.42 3.28 24.81
CA PRO A 498 -14.59 4.48 24.72
C PRO A 498 -13.75 4.74 26.00
N LYS A 499 -14.06 4.05 27.10
CA LYS A 499 -13.34 4.19 28.37
C LYS A 499 -12.08 3.31 28.41
N LYS A 500 -12.08 2.20 27.65
CA LYS A 500 -10.93 1.28 27.58
C LYS A 500 -9.91 1.77 26.57
N LYS A 501 -8.80 2.31 27.06
CA LYS A 501 -7.73 2.88 26.25
C LYS A 501 -6.54 1.93 26.18
N PHE A 502 -5.83 1.99 25.05
CA PHE A 502 -4.63 1.21 24.76
C PHE A 502 -3.53 2.12 24.26
N LYS A 503 -2.28 1.83 24.63
CA LYS A 503 -1.11 2.50 24.04
C LYS A 503 -0.96 2.02 22.60
N VAL A 504 -1.23 2.89 21.63
CA VAL A 504 -1.18 2.59 20.22
C VAL A 504 -0.26 3.56 19.49
N PRO A 505 0.41 3.13 18.41
CA PRO A 505 1.30 3.99 17.65
C PRO A 505 0.53 5.10 16.92
N ARG A 506 1.25 6.19 16.68
CA ARG A 506 0.89 7.31 15.80
C ARG A 506 2.04 7.55 14.85
N GLY A 507 1.71 7.93 13.63
CA GLY A 507 2.69 8.15 12.58
C GLY A 507 2.57 9.53 11.93
N LEU A 508 3.56 9.84 11.12
CA LEU A 508 3.64 11.01 10.27
C LEU A 508 3.78 10.54 8.82
N SER A 509 3.04 11.15 7.93
CA SER A 509 3.20 11.00 6.48
C SER A 509 4.12 12.09 5.94
N ILE A 510 5.03 11.70 5.05
CA ILE A 510 6.01 12.53 4.39
C ILE A 510 5.83 12.32 2.89
N TRP A 511 5.31 13.33 2.19
CA TRP A 511 5.14 13.31 0.74
C TRP A 511 6.26 14.07 0.06
N GLY A 512 6.63 13.70 -1.15
CA GLY A 512 7.63 14.36 -1.96
C GLY A 512 7.24 14.46 -3.43
N ALA A 513 8.03 15.14 -4.22
CA ALA A 513 7.86 15.22 -5.67
C ALA A 513 7.98 13.83 -6.34
N LEU A 514 7.46 13.71 -7.55
CA LEU A 514 7.52 12.47 -8.32
C LEU A 514 8.98 12.03 -8.54
N PHE A 515 9.27 10.77 -8.22
CA PHE A 515 10.58 10.13 -8.36
C PHE A 515 11.70 10.69 -7.46
N GLU A 516 11.36 11.51 -6.46
CA GLU A 516 12.27 12.10 -5.48
C GLU A 516 12.24 11.36 -4.13
N GLU A 517 12.07 10.02 -4.15
CA GLU A 517 12.01 9.22 -2.92
C GLU A 517 13.25 9.38 -2.03
N GLU A 518 14.43 9.69 -2.60
CA GLU A 518 15.63 9.96 -1.81
C GLU A 518 15.43 11.07 -0.79
N LYS A 519 14.75 12.17 -1.16
CA LYS A 519 14.51 13.30 -0.25
C LYS A 519 13.64 12.91 0.94
N ILE A 520 12.50 12.22 0.67
CA ILE A 520 11.61 11.78 1.75
C ILE A 520 12.25 10.72 2.65
N LEU A 521 13.11 9.85 2.10
CA LEU A 521 13.86 8.86 2.85
C LEU A 521 14.91 9.52 3.76
N ASN A 522 15.70 10.44 3.23
CA ASN A 522 16.75 11.13 4.02
C ASN A 522 16.15 11.98 5.13
N PHE A 523 15.07 12.72 4.86
CA PHE A 523 14.33 13.42 5.90
C PHE A 523 13.76 12.46 6.95
N GLY A 524 13.16 11.35 6.50
CA GLY A 524 12.65 10.31 7.39
C GLY A 524 13.72 9.71 8.30
N LEU A 525 14.96 9.50 7.79
CA LEU A 525 16.11 9.04 8.58
C LEU A 525 16.51 10.06 9.66
N ALA A 526 16.59 11.34 9.30
CA ALA A 526 16.90 12.41 10.25
C ALA A 526 15.86 12.49 11.36
N LEU A 527 14.58 12.40 11.00
CA LEU A 527 13.48 12.39 11.95
C LEU A 527 13.49 11.14 12.84
N GLU A 528 13.67 9.94 12.28
CA GLU A 528 13.75 8.66 13.00
C GLU A 528 14.87 8.69 14.05
N ALA A 529 16.02 9.25 13.71
CA ALA A 529 17.15 9.41 14.62
C ALA A 529 16.85 10.33 15.81
N GLN A 530 16.12 11.43 15.59
CA GLN A 530 15.71 12.36 16.65
C GLN A 530 14.63 11.77 17.59
N LEU A 531 13.72 10.98 17.03
CA LEU A 531 12.62 10.40 17.81
C LEU A 531 13.08 9.32 18.78
N ASN A 532 14.10 8.55 18.43
CA ASN A 532 14.69 7.47 19.22
C ASN A 532 13.65 6.52 19.88
N ILE A 533 12.65 6.09 19.09
CA ILE A 533 11.54 5.22 19.56
C ILE A 533 11.55 3.84 18.90
N ALA A 534 12.58 3.51 18.11
CA ALA A 534 12.68 2.28 17.33
C ALA A 534 12.61 1.02 18.20
N ASP A 535 13.18 1.07 19.43
CA ASP A 535 13.24 -0.06 20.35
C ASP A 535 11.90 -0.42 21.03
N GLN A 536 10.87 0.42 20.85
CA GLN A 536 9.56 0.12 21.44
C GLN A 536 8.85 -0.97 20.63
N ARG A 537 8.44 -2.03 21.31
CA ARG A 537 7.84 -3.26 20.76
C ARG A 537 6.46 -3.50 21.34
N PRO A 538 5.55 -4.17 20.61
CA PRO A 538 4.26 -4.59 21.15
C PRO A 538 4.43 -5.58 22.30
N THR A 539 3.64 -5.41 23.36
CA THR A 539 3.78 -6.24 24.59
C THR A 539 3.32 -7.68 24.43
N PHE A 540 2.44 -7.98 23.47
CA PHE A 540 1.98 -9.36 23.22
C PHE A 540 3.11 -10.29 22.75
N ALA A 541 4.16 -9.72 22.17
CA ALA A 541 5.29 -10.46 21.61
C ALA A 541 6.37 -10.85 22.64
N ARG A 542 6.13 -10.52 23.91
CA ARG A 542 7.02 -10.86 25.05
C ARG A 542 6.67 -12.19 25.68
#